data_b80b18a2f7418bbb2ab555ce18c5c8af
#
_entry.id   b80b18a2f7418bbb2ab555ce18c5c8af
#
_cell.length_a   1.000
_cell.length_b   1.000
_cell.length_c   1.000
_cell.angle_alpha   90.00
_cell.angle_beta   90.00
_cell.angle_gamma   90.00
#
_symmetry.space_group_name_H-M   'P 1'
#
loop_
_entity.id
_entity.type
_entity.pdbx_description
1 polymer ?
#
loop_
_entity_poly.entity_id
_entity_poly.type
_entity_poly.pdbx_seq_one_letter_code
_entity_poly.pdbx_strand_id
1 'polypeptide(L)'
;MKLILLTLVATVAAAVSLAAVAQSATTAQTVRVTETDYSIRLSAKPRPGVVKFVVRNASDDGHDFWLRGGGKTWKTRVLGEGSTASLTATLKKGVKYSYWCAVGSHRSKGMSGSFIAR
;
A
#
# COMPACT_ATOMS: atom_id res chain seq x y z
N MET A 1 -73.62 19.98 -34.02
CA MET A 1 -72.94 19.14 -33.02
C MET A 1 -71.52 18.99 -33.38
N LYS A 2 -70.65 19.62 -32.62
CA LYS A 2 -69.13 19.54 -32.84
C LYS A 2 -68.60 18.48 -31.86
N LEU A 3 -68.07 17.39 -32.43
CA LEU A 3 -67.35 16.40 -31.63
C LEU A 3 -65.96 16.97 -31.32
N ILE A 4 -65.63 17.12 -30.04
CA ILE A 4 -64.27 17.45 -29.59
C ILE A 4 -63.58 16.13 -29.29
N LEU A 5 -62.58 15.78 -30.15
CA LEU A 5 -61.67 14.67 -29.89
C LEU A 5 -60.66 15.11 -28.83
N LEU A 6 -60.77 14.53 -27.65
CA LEU A 6 -59.73 14.68 -26.63
C LEU A 6 -58.60 13.67 -26.92
N THR A 7 -57.49 14.14 -27.41
CA THR A 7 -56.29 13.31 -27.53
C THR A 7 -55.58 13.23 -26.18
N LEU A 8 -55.58 12.05 -25.60
CA LEU A 8 -54.82 11.75 -24.38
C LEU A 8 -53.35 11.53 -24.75
N VAL A 9 -52.48 12.49 -24.40
CA VAL A 9 -51.06 12.31 -24.53
C VAL A 9 -50.56 11.58 -23.31
N ALA A 10 -50.20 10.30 -23.45
CA ALA A 10 -49.55 9.51 -22.40
C ALA A 10 -48.05 9.86 -22.38
N THR A 11 -47.63 10.59 -21.39
CA THR A 11 -46.20 10.83 -21.12
C THR A 11 -45.61 9.62 -20.39
N VAL A 12 -44.81 8.84 -21.10
CA VAL A 12 -44.01 7.77 -20.51
C VAL A 12 -42.80 8.41 -19.83
N ALA A 13 -42.83 8.49 -18.50
CA ALA A 13 -41.64 8.88 -17.71
C ALA A 13 -40.73 7.67 -17.61
N ALA A 14 -39.62 7.71 -18.36
CA ALA A 14 -38.53 6.74 -18.22
C ALA A 14 -37.78 7.01 -16.91
N ALA A 15 -37.96 6.15 -15.91
CA ALA A 15 -37.16 6.19 -14.69
C ALA A 15 -35.77 5.65 -14.99
N VAL A 16 -34.78 6.54 -15.07
CA VAL A 16 -33.36 6.17 -15.15
C VAL A 16 -32.90 5.79 -13.75
N SER A 17 -32.83 4.48 -13.47
CA SER A 17 -32.24 3.98 -12.24
C SER A 17 -30.72 4.14 -12.33
N LEU A 18 -30.16 5.14 -11.64
CA LEU A 18 -28.74 5.20 -11.40
C LEU A 18 -28.38 4.12 -10.37
N ALA A 19 -27.84 3.00 -10.87
CA ALA A 19 -27.20 2.02 -10.00
C ALA A 19 -25.91 2.64 -9.46
N ALA A 20 -25.91 2.98 -8.17
CA ALA A 20 -24.70 3.40 -7.48
C ALA A 20 -23.75 2.19 -7.40
N VAL A 21 -22.65 2.24 -8.15
CA VAL A 21 -21.58 1.24 -8.03
C VAL A 21 -20.86 1.53 -6.73
N ALA A 22 -21.09 0.72 -5.71
CA ALA A 22 -20.32 0.80 -4.47
C ALA A 22 -18.89 0.37 -4.77
N GLN A 23 -17.96 1.34 -4.82
CA GLN A 23 -16.54 1.05 -4.86
C GLN A 23 -16.10 0.55 -3.49
N SER A 24 -15.70 -0.72 -3.39
CA SER A 24 -15.03 -1.24 -2.21
C SER A 24 -13.71 -0.48 -2.04
N ALA A 25 -13.61 0.35 -1.00
CA ALA A 25 -12.35 0.95 -0.61
C ALA A 25 -11.40 -0.19 -0.19
N THR A 26 -10.33 -0.40 -0.98
CA THR A 26 -9.28 -1.36 -0.61
C THR A 26 -8.57 -0.83 0.63
N THR A 27 -8.75 -1.49 1.76
CA THR A 27 -8.06 -1.14 3.01
C THR A 27 -6.56 -1.32 2.81
N ALA A 28 -5.76 -0.28 3.12
CA ALA A 28 -4.32 -0.37 3.09
C ALA A 28 -3.83 -1.48 4.03
N GLN A 29 -2.91 -2.32 3.55
CA GLN A 29 -2.24 -3.30 4.39
C GLN A 29 -1.20 -2.60 5.26
N THR A 30 -1.15 -2.95 6.55
CA THR A 30 -0.05 -2.55 7.44
C THR A 30 0.90 -3.73 7.63
N VAL A 31 2.16 -3.52 7.30
CA VAL A 31 3.25 -4.49 7.52
C VAL A 31 4.21 -3.89 8.55
N ARG A 32 4.39 -4.59 9.67
CA ARG A 32 5.39 -4.22 10.67
C ARG A 32 6.75 -4.75 10.22
N VAL A 33 7.75 -3.88 10.30
CA VAL A 33 9.15 -4.21 10.03
C VAL A 33 9.93 -4.07 11.31
N THR A 34 10.55 -5.15 11.76
CA THR A 34 11.43 -5.14 12.94
C THR A 34 12.86 -5.30 12.50
N GLU A 35 13.69 -4.37 12.89
CA GLU A 35 15.12 -4.37 12.62
C GLU A 35 15.92 -4.68 13.88
N THR A 36 16.82 -5.62 13.76
CA THR A 36 17.81 -5.99 14.80
C THR A 36 19.19 -6.11 14.16
N ASP A 37 20.22 -6.32 14.94
CA ASP A 37 21.59 -6.52 14.45
C ASP A 37 21.76 -8.01 14.03
N TYR A 38 21.83 -8.40 12.80
CA TYR A 38 21.69 -7.65 11.56
C TYR A 38 20.63 -8.32 10.71
N SER A 39 19.40 -8.07 11.03
CA SER A 39 18.26 -8.68 10.34
C SER A 39 17.11 -7.70 10.14
N ILE A 40 16.31 -7.97 9.13
CA ILE A 40 15.05 -7.27 8.86
C ILE A 40 13.96 -8.32 8.79
N ARG A 41 12.94 -8.18 9.63
CA ARG A 41 11.79 -9.09 9.66
C ARG A 41 10.50 -8.35 9.32
N LEU A 42 9.75 -8.89 8.38
CA LEU A 42 8.41 -8.41 8.02
C LEU A 42 7.36 -9.27 8.72
N SER A 43 6.33 -8.64 9.28
CA SER A 43 5.22 -9.33 9.99
C SER A 43 4.30 -10.11 9.07
N ALA A 44 4.25 -9.74 7.79
CA ALA A 44 3.44 -10.39 6.77
C ALA A 44 4.04 -10.14 5.40
N LYS A 45 3.63 -10.96 4.42
CA LYS A 45 4.00 -10.75 3.02
C LYS A 45 3.24 -9.55 2.47
N PRO A 46 3.94 -8.53 1.92
CA PRO A 46 3.26 -7.39 1.34
C PRO A 46 2.46 -7.78 0.09
N ARG A 47 1.22 -7.29 0.01
CA ARG A 47 0.31 -7.52 -1.12
C ARG A 47 0.31 -6.35 -2.08
N PRO A 48 -0.17 -6.54 -3.33
CA PRO A 48 -0.40 -5.42 -4.24
C PRO A 48 -1.35 -4.37 -3.65
N GLY A 49 -1.17 -3.13 -4.05
CA GLY A 49 -1.94 -1.98 -3.56
C GLY A 49 -1.16 -1.17 -2.52
N VAL A 50 -1.88 -0.36 -1.76
CA VAL A 50 -1.26 0.53 -0.76
C VAL A 50 -0.83 -0.27 0.47
N VAL A 51 0.45 -0.18 0.80
CA VAL A 51 1.05 -0.82 1.98
C VAL A 51 1.73 0.23 2.85
N LYS A 52 1.35 0.27 4.12
CA LYS A 52 2.04 1.04 5.15
C LYS A 52 3.04 0.14 5.86
N PHE A 53 4.32 0.45 5.73
CA PHE A 53 5.38 -0.20 6.48
C PHE A 53 5.66 0.59 7.75
N VAL A 54 5.49 -0.04 8.89
CA VAL A 54 5.80 0.54 10.20
C VAL A 54 7.10 -0.10 10.67
N VAL A 55 8.18 0.67 10.59
CA VAL A 55 9.55 0.20 10.84
C VAL A 55 9.96 0.58 12.26
N ARG A 56 10.38 -0.41 13.04
CA ARG A 56 10.89 -0.24 14.39
C ARG A 56 12.31 -0.80 14.50
N ASN A 57 13.22 0.00 15.00
CA ASN A 57 14.54 -0.47 15.40
C ASN A 57 14.50 -1.05 16.82
N ALA A 58 14.72 -2.35 16.95
CA ALA A 58 14.72 -3.09 18.22
C ALA A 58 16.13 -3.38 18.76
N SER A 59 17.17 -2.70 18.21
CA SER A 59 18.55 -2.86 18.62
C SER A 59 19.20 -1.51 18.94
N ASP A 60 20.37 -1.52 19.54
CA ASP A 60 21.12 -0.33 19.95
C ASP A 60 21.83 0.37 18.77
N ASP A 61 22.23 -0.38 17.74
CA ASP A 61 22.75 0.22 16.51
C ASP A 61 21.66 0.95 15.73
N GLY A 62 22.03 2.03 15.04
CA GLY A 62 21.12 2.75 14.13
C GLY A 62 20.84 1.95 12.87
N HIS A 63 19.57 1.92 12.46
CA HIS A 63 19.12 1.27 11.23
C HIS A 63 18.18 2.16 10.43
N ASP A 64 18.16 1.98 9.12
CA ASP A 64 17.15 2.54 8.23
C ASP A 64 16.51 1.45 7.36
N PHE A 65 15.41 1.76 6.76
CA PHE A 65 14.70 0.85 5.88
C PHE A 65 14.55 1.45 4.50
N TRP A 66 15.12 0.80 3.51
CA TRP A 66 14.99 1.11 2.10
C TRP A 66 14.14 0.06 1.42
N LEU A 67 13.29 0.52 0.51
CA LEU A 67 12.44 -0.35 -0.32
C LEU A 67 12.53 0.13 -1.77
N ARG A 68 12.80 -0.79 -2.70
CA ARG A 68 12.93 -0.47 -4.12
C ARG A 68 12.25 -1.51 -4.99
N GLY A 69 11.52 -1.05 -5.98
CA GLY A 69 10.89 -1.88 -7.01
C GLY A 69 9.95 -1.05 -7.88
N GLY A 70 9.62 -1.57 -9.07
CA GLY A 70 8.74 -0.86 -10.00
C GLY A 70 9.23 0.53 -10.41
N GLY A 71 10.54 0.76 -10.44
CA GLY A 71 11.15 2.05 -10.77
C GLY A 71 11.08 3.09 -9.66
N LYS A 72 10.70 2.72 -8.44
CA LYS A 72 10.57 3.62 -7.29
C LYS A 72 11.43 3.17 -6.12
N THR A 73 11.84 4.13 -5.31
CA THR A 73 12.58 3.90 -4.06
C THR A 73 11.93 4.71 -2.94
N TRP A 74 11.70 4.05 -1.82
CA TRP A 74 11.22 4.64 -0.56
C TRP A 74 12.25 4.36 0.52
N LYS A 75 12.36 5.26 1.48
CA LYS A 75 13.27 5.07 2.63
C LYS A 75 12.73 5.76 3.87
N THR A 76 13.14 5.25 5.03
CA THR A 76 13.00 5.95 6.31
C THR A 76 14.25 6.80 6.59
N ARG A 77 14.18 7.65 7.59
CA ARG A 77 15.37 8.16 8.27
C ARG A 77 16.09 7.03 9.01
N VAL A 78 17.32 7.28 9.44
CA VAL A 78 18.00 6.38 10.38
C VAL A 78 17.28 6.42 11.73
N LEU A 79 16.93 5.25 12.26
CA LEU A 79 16.23 5.08 13.53
C LEU A 79 17.23 4.68 14.62
N GLY A 80 17.24 5.40 15.73
CA GLY A 80 17.89 4.96 16.94
C GLY A 80 17.12 3.86 17.65
N GLU A 81 17.70 3.31 18.71
CA GLU A 81 17.10 2.25 19.52
C GLU A 81 15.66 2.58 19.95
N GLY A 82 14.73 1.65 19.72
CA GLY A 82 13.33 1.78 20.08
C GLY A 82 12.50 2.76 19.22
N SER A 83 13.14 3.47 18.29
CA SER A 83 12.45 4.43 17.43
C SER A 83 11.66 3.74 16.33
N THR A 84 10.59 4.41 15.91
CA THR A 84 9.68 3.94 14.86
C THR A 84 9.51 5.02 13.78
N ALA A 85 9.46 4.61 12.54
CA ALA A 85 9.06 5.44 11.41
C ALA A 85 8.17 4.65 10.46
N SER A 86 7.35 5.35 9.68
CA SER A 86 6.48 4.71 8.69
C SER A 86 6.82 5.21 7.30
N LEU A 87 6.65 4.33 6.31
CA LEU A 87 6.58 4.72 4.91
C LEU A 87 5.38 4.04 4.26
N THR A 88 4.80 4.70 3.28
CA THR A 88 3.67 4.16 2.52
C THR A 88 4.07 4.02 1.06
N ALA A 89 3.92 2.82 0.51
CA ALA A 89 4.23 2.51 -0.87
C ALA A 89 3.03 1.87 -1.54
N THR A 90 2.80 2.22 -2.81
CA THR A 90 1.84 1.51 -3.66
C THR A 90 2.59 0.45 -4.45
N LEU A 91 2.29 -0.82 -4.15
CA LEU A 91 2.95 -1.97 -4.75
C LEU A 91 2.16 -2.49 -5.95
N LYS A 92 2.87 -2.83 -7.01
CA LYS A 92 2.29 -3.41 -8.23
C LYS A 92 2.34 -4.93 -8.18
N LYS A 93 1.25 -5.59 -8.57
CA LYS A 93 1.16 -7.03 -8.65
C LYS A 93 2.26 -7.61 -9.57
N GLY A 94 2.94 -8.65 -9.11
CA GLY A 94 3.96 -9.37 -9.86
C GLY A 94 5.33 -8.70 -9.86
N VAL A 95 5.48 -7.53 -9.28
CA VAL A 95 6.75 -6.81 -9.20
C VAL A 95 7.56 -7.31 -8.01
N LYS A 96 8.86 -7.50 -8.22
CA LYS A 96 9.83 -7.82 -7.17
C LYS A 96 10.30 -6.53 -6.50
N TYR A 97 10.21 -6.50 -5.19
CA TYR A 97 10.71 -5.42 -4.34
C TYR A 97 11.87 -5.92 -3.51
N SER A 98 12.94 -5.13 -3.44
CA SER A 98 14.08 -5.38 -2.58
C SER A 98 14.08 -4.40 -1.42
N TYR A 99 14.48 -4.85 -0.24
CA TYR A 99 14.60 -4.00 0.93
C TYR A 99 15.94 -4.24 1.63
N TRP A 100 16.47 -3.22 2.27
CA TRP A 100 17.76 -3.30 2.97
C TRP A 100 17.91 -2.15 3.96
N CYS A 101 18.91 -2.29 4.85
CA CYS A 101 19.47 -1.21 5.65
C CYS A 101 20.73 -0.68 4.96
N ALA A 102 20.82 0.65 4.79
CA ALA A 102 21.95 1.29 4.14
C ALA A 102 22.99 1.87 5.12
N VAL A 103 22.82 1.65 6.42
CA VAL A 103 23.74 2.12 7.45
C VAL A 103 25.02 1.29 7.42
N GLY A 104 26.18 1.95 7.20
CA GLY A 104 27.47 1.28 7.19
C GLY A 104 27.52 0.01 6.35
N SER A 105 28.02 -1.07 6.93
CA SER A 105 28.11 -2.41 6.32
C SER A 105 26.94 -3.34 6.66
N HIS A 106 25.86 -2.83 7.25
CA HIS A 106 24.76 -3.65 7.75
C HIS A 106 24.11 -4.51 6.68
N ARG A 107 23.97 -3.98 5.45
CA ARG A 107 23.43 -4.74 4.32
C ARG A 107 24.23 -6.01 4.03
N SER A 108 25.56 -5.91 4.00
CA SER A 108 26.45 -7.06 3.76
C SER A 108 26.47 -8.04 4.92
N LYS A 109 26.07 -7.62 6.11
CA LYS A 109 25.94 -8.48 7.31
C LYS A 109 24.62 -9.25 7.37
N GLY A 110 23.71 -9.05 6.40
CA GLY A 110 22.44 -9.79 6.33
C GLY A 110 21.19 -8.93 6.37
N MET A 111 21.30 -7.61 6.52
CA MET A 111 20.15 -6.72 6.55
C MET A 111 19.62 -6.41 5.16
N SER A 112 19.09 -7.41 4.48
CA SER A 112 18.46 -7.28 3.17
C SER A 112 17.52 -8.43 2.90
N GLY A 113 16.59 -8.23 1.96
CA GLY A 113 15.67 -9.24 1.51
C GLY A 113 14.88 -8.77 0.31
N SER A 114 13.96 -9.61 -0.14
CA SER A 114 13.07 -9.29 -1.24
C SER A 114 11.76 -10.05 -1.15
N PHE A 115 10.75 -9.55 -1.84
CA PHE A 115 9.46 -10.22 -2.02
C PHE A 115 8.87 -9.85 -3.38
N ILE A 116 7.94 -10.68 -3.85
CA ILE A 116 7.10 -10.36 -5.01
C ILE A 116 5.70 -10.05 -4.48
N ALA A 117 5.14 -8.89 -4.84
CA ALA A 117 3.78 -8.52 -4.47
C ALA A 117 2.76 -9.40 -5.23
N ARG A 118 1.97 -10.21 -4.48
CA ARG A 118 1.00 -11.18 -5.03
C ARG A 118 -0.31 -11.15 -4.27
#